data_64654f248e97ffc47c31b42a689dd755
#
_entry.id   64654f248e97ffc47c31b42a689dd755
#
_cell.length_a   1.000
_cell.length_b   1.000
_cell.length_c   1.000
_cell.angle_alpha   90.00
_cell.angle_beta   90.00
_cell.angle_gamma   90.00
#
_symmetry.space_group_name_H-M   'P 1'
#
loop_
_entity.id
_entity.type
_entity.pdbx_description
1 polymer ?
#
loop_
_entity_poly.entity_id
_entity_poly.type
_entity_poly.pdbx_seq_one_letter_code
_entity_poly.pdbx_strand_id
1 'polypeptide(L)'
;MHDTAWSEVFRPGGLRLEEARPGRYSHLVFVCGPVHGEQVAGLHGTFVGCRRIAVGVTVIDPADPAVTGFDLVLARDSDACPPVRDLAAAAVAASAPAAVPVAGVALTTGQGEYGLRRRHELVTGPITGWLGGKNCAPVPLETRLDSRDWRLCATAEAFMALLARLDIVVTTRLHRLALALAAGVPALAVDPVAGGGKVSAQARAWGWPGLVPAERVADTARLDALWDWCLSAEGRRAAQAASARPDHDMQAVLDALVGGL
;
A
#
# COMPACT_ATOMS: atom_id res chain seq x y z
N MET A 1 -16.04 -11.51 17.37
CA MET A 1 -15.00 -11.14 16.37
C MET A 1 -13.77 -11.90 16.81
N HIS A 2 -13.44 -12.98 16.13
CA HIS A 2 -12.32 -13.83 16.53
C HIS A 2 -11.09 -13.34 15.79
N ASP A 3 -10.29 -12.59 16.48
CA ASP A 3 -8.98 -12.25 15.96
C ASP A 3 -8.00 -13.35 16.39
N THR A 4 -7.78 -14.27 15.47
CA THR A 4 -7.05 -15.50 15.73
C THR A 4 -5.63 -15.48 15.18
N ALA A 5 -5.18 -14.37 14.62
CA ALA A 5 -3.92 -14.29 13.91
C ALA A 5 -2.95 -13.28 14.56
N TRP A 6 -2.56 -13.52 15.78
CA TRP A 6 -1.65 -12.61 16.49
C TRP A 6 -0.21 -12.63 15.96
N SER A 7 0.19 -13.68 15.26
CA SER A 7 1.57 -13.83 14.81
C SER A 7 1.75 -13.77 13.27
N GLU A 8 0.69 -13.94 12.50
CA GLU A 8 0.78 -13.99 11.03
C GLU A 8 0.85 -12.61 10.36
N VAL A 9 0.37 -11.56 11.02
CA VAL A 9 0.14 -10.25 10.39
C VAL A 9 1.44 -9.55 10.01
N PHE A 10 2.54 -9.81 10.73
CA PHE A 10 3.77 -9.03 10.59
C PHE A 10 5.01 -9.84 10.22
N ARG A 11 4.92 -11.16 10.16
CA ARG A 11 6.07 -12.00 9.87
C ARG A 11 5.65 -13.29 9.15
N PRO A 12 6.07 -13.49 7.89
CA PRO A 12 5.90 -14.77 7.21
C PRO A 12 6.48 -15.92 8.05
N GLY A 13 5.71 -16.98 8.29
CA GLY A 13 6.11 -18.12 9.09
C GLY A 13 5.75 -18.04 10.60
N GLY A 14 4.94 -17.05 11.00
CA GLY A 14 4.27 -17.07 12.30
C GLY A 14 3.26 -18.22 12.40
N LEU A 15 2.98 -18.69 13.62
CA LEU A 15 1.94 -19.68 13.90
C LEU A 15 0.69 -18.97 14.40
N ARG A 16 -0.47 -19.51 14.08
CA ARG A 16 -1.71 -19.14 14.79
C ARG A 16 -1.65 -19.59 16.23
N LEU A 17 -2.31 -18.86 17.11
CA LEU A 17 -2.30 -19.18 18.54
C LEU A 17 -2.84 -20.60 18.81
N GLU A 18 -3.85 -21.04 18.06
CA GLU A 18 -4.44 -22.37 18.15
C GLU A 18 -3.49 -23.50 17.71
N GLU A 19 -2.51 -23.18 16.87
CA GLU A 19 -1.49 -24.11 16.39
C GLU A 19 -0.31 -24.22 17.35
N ALA A 20 -0.19 -23.27 18.29
CA ALA A 20 0.87 -23.26 19.26
C ALA A 20 0.71 -24.45 20.23
N ARG A 21 1.81 -25.16 20.46
CA ARG A 21 1.87 -26.28 21.43
C ARG A 21 2.56 -25.80 22.70
N PRO A 22 1.83 -25.43 23.78
CA PRO A 22 2.39 -24.77 24.96
C PRO A 22 3.60 -25.47 25.57
N GLY A 23 3.58 -26.81 25.62
CA GLY A 23 4.68 -27.61 26.15
C GLY A 23 6.01 -27.52 25.37
N ARG A 24 6.04 -26.85 24.22
CA ARG A 24 7.27 -26.59 23.44
C ARG A 24 7.94 -25.26 23.77
N TYR A 25 7.32 -24.45 24.64
CA TYR A 25 7.81 -23.11 24.95
C TYR A 25 8.14 -22.99 26.44
N SER A 26 9.22 -22.29 26.75
CA SER A 26 9.61 -21.91 28.09
C SER A 26 9.06 -20.55 28.52
N HIS A 27 8.72 -19.70 27.54
CA HIS A 27 8.25 -18.34 27.79
C HIS A 27 7.05 -18.03 26.92
N LEU A 28 6.10 -17.29 27.47
CA LEU A 28 5.07 -16.53 26.76
C LEU A 28 5.42 -15.06 26.88
N VAL A 29 5.66 -14.40 25.75
CA VAL A 29 5.90 -12.95 25.72
C VAL A 29 4.74 -12.29 25.00
N PHE A 30 3.93 -11.54 25.74
CA PHE A 30 2.82 -10.75 25.22
C PHE A 30 3.33 -9.32 24.94
N VAL A 31 3.24 -8.87 23.71
CA VAL A 31 3.83 -7.60 23.26
C VAL A 31 2.76 -6.66 22.76
N CYS A 32 2.76 -5.43 23.27
CA CYS A 32 1.84 -4.35 22.92
C CYS A 32 0.37 -4.64 23.24
N GLY A 33 -0.51 -3.66 23.02
CA GLY A 33 -1.94 -3.77 23.28
C GLY A 33 -2.32 -3.63 24.76
N PRO A 34 -3.61 -3.57 25.07
CA PRO A 34 -4.10 -3.56 26.44
C PRO A 34 -4.07 -4.98 27.02
N VAL A 35 -3.61 -5.08 28.24
CA VAL A 35 -3.68 -6.31 29.04
C VAL A 35 -5.01 -6.32 29.76
N HIS A 36 -6.05 -6.87 29.11
CA HIS A 36 -7.41 -6.84 29.61
C HIS A 36 -8.26 -7.95 29.00
N GLY A 37 -9.24 -8.43 29.78
CA GLY A 37 -10.31 -9.29 29.31
C GLY A 37 -9.98 -10.79 29.24
N GLU A 38 -11.02 -11.58 28.99
CA GLU A 38 -10.96 -13.06 29.05
C GLU A 38 -9.99 -13.69 28.06
N GLN A 39 -9.80 -13.08 26.91
CA GLN A 39 -8.88 -13.62 25.90
C GLN A 39 -7.43 -13.60 26.40
N VAL A 40 -7.01 -12.51 27.03
CA VAL A 40 -5.66 -12.40 27.61
C VAL A 40 -5.54 -13.26 28.87
N ALA A 41 -6.56 -13.25 29.73
CA ALA A 41 -6.59 -14.10 30.93
C ALA A 41 -6.52 -15.59 30.57
N GLY A 42 -7.14 -16.02 29.47
CA GLY A 42 -7.08 -17.40 28.97
C GLY A 42 -5.69 -17.89 28.57
N LEU A 43 -4.78 -16.97 28.19
CA LEU A 43 -3.39 -17.31 27.88
C LEU A 43 -2.68 -17.89 29.09
N HIS A 44 -3.02 -17.47 30.31
CA HIS A 44 -2.37 -17.94 31.55
C HIS A 44 -2.67 -19.41 31.80
N GLY A 45 -3.90 -19.87 31.55
CA GLY A 45 -4.28 -21.28 31.63
C GLY A 45 -3.65 -22.12 30.52
N THR A 46 -3.62 -21.58 29.29
CA THR A 46 -3.04 -22.27 28.13
C THR A 46 -1.52 -22.45 28.29
N PHE A 47 -0.81 -21.45 28.80
CA PHE A 47 0.65 -21.44 28.93
C PHE A 47 1.11 -21.50 30.37
N VAL A 48 0.43 -22.33 31.19
CA VAL A 48 0.70 -22.47 32.63
C VAL A 48 2.14 -22.87 32.96
N GLY A 49 2.79 -23.64 32.07
CA GLY A 49 4.19 -24.07 32.23
C GLY A 49 5.22 -23.07 31.76
N CYS A 50 4.81 -21.93 31.21
CA CYS A 50 5.69 -20.89 30.68
C CYS A 50 5.88 -19.77 31.72
N ARG A 51 7.07 -19.15 31.70
CA ARG A 51 7.24 -17.83 32.31
C ARG A 51 6.52 -16.81 31.42
N ARG A 52 5.58 -16.06 31.99
CA ARG A 52 4.68 -15.14 31.25
C ARG A 52 5.12 -13.71 31.48
N ILE A 53 5.42 -13.02 30.39
CA ILE A 53 5.94 -11.66 30.40
C ILE A 53 5.06 -10.80 29.50
N ALA A 54 4.56 -9.68 30.00
CA ALA A 54 3.91 -8.64 29.21
C ALA A 54 4.87 -7.46 29.07
N VAL A 55 5.08 -6.97 27.84
CA VAL A 55 6.02 -5.88 27.57
C VAL A 55 5.45 -4.86 26.60
N GLY A 56 5.64 -3.57 26.89
CA GLY A 56 5.12 -2.46 26.08
C GLY A 56 3.60 -2.41 26.04
N VAL A 57 2.95 -2.78 27.13
CA VAL A 57 1.50 -2.98 27.25
C VAL A 57 0.85 -1.80 27.99
N THR A 58 -0.44 -1.59 27.71
CA THR A 58 -1.32 -0.71 28.50
C THR A 58 -1.92 -1.52 29.64
N VAL A 59 -1.80 -1.05 30.88
CA VAL A 59 -2.45 -1.62 32.07
C VAL A 59 -3.59 -0.69 32.47
N ILE A 60 -4.84 -1.12 32.20
CA ILE A 60 -6.05 -0.36 32.51
C ILE A 60 -6.41 -0.56 33.98
N ASP A 61 -6.45 -1.82 34.44
CA ASP A 61 -6.72 -2.21 35.82
C ASP A 61 -5.64 -3.17 36.28
N PRO A 62 -4.77 -2.77 37.22
CA PRO A 62 -3.74 -3.65 37.76
C PRO A 62 -4.28 -4.90 38.46
N ALA A 63 -5.54 -4.90 38.92
CA ALA A 63 -6.18 -6.04 39.57
C ALA A 63 -6.84 -7.01 38.59
N ASP A 64 -6.92 -6.69 37.30
CA ASP A 64 -7.49 -7.58 36.29
C ASP A 64 -6.73 -8.91 36.26
N PRO A 65 -7.44 -10.07 36.25
CA PRO A 65 -6.84 -11.39 36.08
C PRO A 65 -5.93 -11.51 34.85
N ALA A 66 -6.23 -10.76 33.80
CA ALA A 66 -5.38 -10.69 32.63
C ALA A 66 -3.99 -10.11 32.95
N VAL A 67 -3.90 -9.16 33.91
CA VAL A 67 -2.65 -8.53 34.35
C VAL A 67 -1.95 -9.39 35.37
N THR A 68 -2.66 -9.82 36.43
CA THR A 68 -2.09 -10.55 37.59
C THR A 68 -1.60 -11.94 37.20
N GLY A 69 -2.03 -12.49 36.07
CA GLY A 69 -1.54 -13.76 35.55
C GLY A 69 -0.14 -13.72 34.94
N PHE A 70 0.44 -12.55 34.66
CA PHE A 70 1.83 -12.43 34.20
C PHE A 70 2.83 -12.44 35.36
N ASP A 71 3.97 -13.09 35.14
CA ASP A 71 5.08 -13.12 36.11
C ASP A 71 5.88 -11.80 36.09
N LEU A 72 5.83 -11.07 34.99
CA LEU A 72 6.45 -9.76 34.80
C LEU A 72 5.61 -8.90 33.86
N VAL A 73 5.30 -7.69 34.28
CA VAL A 73 4.61 -6.68 33.44
C VAL A 73 5.50 -5.45 33.32
N LEU A 74 5.92 -5.16 32.11
CA LEU A 74 6.64 -3.95 31.73
C LEU A 74 5.67 -3.05 30.97
N ALA A 75 4.88 -2.28 31.73
CA ALA A 75 3.85 -1.41 31.19
C ALA A 75 4.47 -0.25 30.38
N ARG A 76 3.84 0.09 29.23
CA ARG A 76 4.11 1.31 28.49
C ARG A 76 3.38 2.49 29.13
N ASP A 77 2.17 2.25 29.57
CA ASP A 77 1.31 3.22 30.23
C ASP A 77 0.39 2.53 31.26
N SER A 78 0.17 3.20 32.37
CA SER A 78 -0.78 2.81 33.43
C SER A 78 -0.96 4.01 34.39
N ASP A 79 -2.00 3.96 35.21
CA ASP A 79 -2.18 4.96 36.27
C ASP A 79 -1.07 4.90 37.35
N ALA A 80 -0.36 3.77 37.42
CA ALA A 80 0.67 3.52 38.44
C ALA A 80 2.10 3.87 38.02
N CYS A 81 2.36 4.18 36.74
CA CYS A 81 3.72 4.47 36.27
C CYS A 81 3.72 5.58 35.21
N PRO A 82 4.80 6.38 35.11
CA PRO A 82 4.98 7.34 34.04
C PRO A 82 4.98 6.64 32.67
N PRO A 83 4.35 7.23 31.63
CA PRO A 83 4.32 6.63 30.30
C PRO A 83 5.72 6.58 29.68
N VAL A 84 6.01 5.49 28.97
CA VAL A 84 7.25 5.32 28.22
C VAL A 84 6.96 5.23 26.72
N ARG A 85 7.99 5.46 25.89
CA ARG A 85 7.84 5.38 24.42
C ARG A 85 7.44 3.97 23.99
N ASP A 86 6.57 3.91 22.98
CA ASP A 86 6.17 2.65 22.38
C ASP A 86 7.37 1.91 21.77
N LEU A 87 7.37 0.58 21.89
CA LEU A 87 8.43 -0.29 21.35
C LEU A 87 8.56 -0.16 19.82
N ALA A 88 7.49 0.17 19.10
CA ALA A 88 7.53 0.38 17.67
C ALA A 88 8.53 1.48 17.27
N ALA A 89 8.71 2.50 18.12
CA ALA A 89 9.69 3.56 17.87
C ALA A 89 11.14 3.04 17.89
N ALA A 90 11.43 2.03 18.73
CA ALA A 90 12.75 1.41 18.78
C ALA A 90 13.03 0.51 17.56
N ALA A 91 12.00 -0.16 17.05
CA ALA A 91 12.12 -1.01 15.87
C ALA A 91 12.49 -0.20 14.60
N VAL A 92 11.93 1.00 14.44
CA VAL A 92 12.25 1.91 13.34
C VAL A 92 13.70 2.41 13.42
N ALA A 93 14.20 2.68 14.62
CA ALA A 93 15.58 3.15 14.82
C ALA A 93 16.63 2.06 14.54
N ALA A 94 16.28 0.79 14.69
CA ALA A 94 17.18 -0.35 14.44
C ALA A 94 17.27 -0.74 12.96
N SER A 95 16.33 -0.31 12.15
CA SER A 95 16.28 -0.55 10.69
C SER A 95 16.58 0.76 9.99
N ALA A 96 17.78 0.93 9.42
CA ALA A 96 17.93 1.95 8.38
C ALA A 96 16.89 1.63 7.30
N PRO A 97 15.92 2.51 7.00
CA PRO A 97 14.94 2.21 5.97
C PRO A 97 15.72 2.01 4.65
N ALA A 98 15.77 0.78 4.16
CA ALA A 98 15.95 0.61 2.73
C ALA A 98 14.91 1.52 2.10
N ALA A 99 15.32 2.33 1.11
CA ALA A 99 14.39 3.24 0.44
C ALA A 99 13.32 2.39 -0.28
N VAL A 100 12.28 2.03 0.46
CA VAL A 100 11.14 1.28 -0.04
C VAL A 100 10.34 2.25 -0.90
N PRO A 101 10.16 2.00 -2.22
CA PRO A 101 9.44 2.93 -3.07
C PRO A 101 7.98 3.05 -2.67
N VAL A 102 7.45 4.26 -2.73
CA VAL A 102 6.03 4.55 -2.52
C VAL A 102 5.31 4.46 -3.85
N ALA A 103 4.45 3.45 -4.00
CA ALA A 103 3.76 3.15 -5.25
C ALA A 103 2.28 3.54 -5.17
N GLY A 104 1.87 4.52 -5.97
CA GLY A 104 0.46 4.83 -6.15
C GLY A 104 -0.23 3.79 -7.02
N VAL A 105 -1.34 3.23 -6.56
CA VAL A 105 -2.06 2.15 -7.27
C VAL A 105 -3.47 2.59 -7.63
N ALA A 106 -3.76 2.66 -8.95
CA ALA A 106 -5.06 3.07 -9.47
C ALA A 106 -5.57 2.09 -10.54
N LEU A 107 -6.26 1.06 -10.11
CA LEU A 107 -6.86 0.06 -10.99
C LEU A 107 -8.35 0.35 -11.20
N THR A 108 -8.89 -0.05 -12.37
CA THR A 108 -10.32 0.07 -12.66
C THR A 108 -10.97 -1.30 -12.81
N THR A 109 -12.18 -1.42 -12.32
CA THR A 109 -12.95 -2.67 -12.34
C THR A 109 -13.75 -2.88 -13.61
N GLY A 110 -13.91 -1.86 -14.45
CA GLY A 110 -14.63 -2.04 -15.71
C GLY A 110 -14.95 -0.76 -16.46
N GLN A 111 -15.13 -0.92 -17.78
CA GLN A 111 -15.59 0.10 -18.72
C GLN A 111 -16.44 -0.61 -19.75
N GLY A 112 -17.77 -0.46 -19.66
CA GLY A 112 -18.74 -1.20 -20.49
C GLY A 112 -18.64 -0.87 -21.98
N GLU A 113 -18.14 0.32 -22.33
CA GLU A 113 -18.03 0.80 -23.69
C GLU A 113 -17.10 -0.02 -24.62
N TYR A 114 -16.21 -0.84 -24.03
CA TYR A 114 -15.30 -1.69 -24.82
C TYR A 114 -15.84 -3.09 -25.15
N GLY A 115 -17.03 -3.44 -24.66
CA GLY A 115 -17.70 -4.70 -25.00
C GLY A 115 -16.78 -5.91 -24.85
N LEU A 116 -16.68 -6.74 -25.89
CA LEU A 116 -15.85 -7.96 -25.90
C LEU A 116 -14.34 -7.71 -25.84
N ARG A 117 -13.89 -6.50 -26.06
CA ARG A 117 -12.46 -6.14 -25.92
C ARG A 117 -12.05 -5.86 -24.48
N ARG A 118 -12.99 -5.75 -23.56
CA ARG A 118 -12.75 -5.50 -22.14
C ARG A 118 -12.02 -6.68 -21.49
N ARG A 119 -10.89 -6.41 -20.84
CA ARG A 119 -10.06 -7.40 -20.12
C ARG A 119 -9.76 -7.00 -18.69
N HIS A 120 -10.49 -6.05 -18.12
CA HIS A 120 -10.22 -5.49 -16.79
C HIS A 120 -10.08 -6.57 -15.69
N GLU A 121 -10.98 -7.55 -15.69
CA GLU A 121 -10.96 -8.65 -14.71
C GLU A 121 -9.73 -9.56 -14.88
N LEU A 122 -9.32 -9.80 -16.14
CA LEU A 122 -8.14 -10.60 -16.46
C LEU A 122 -6.82 -9.86 -16.15
N VAL A 123 -6.85 -8.55 -16.08
CA VAL A 123 -5.69 -7.69 -15.83
C VAL A 123 -5.52 -7.43 -14.34
N THR A 124 -6.60 -7.16 -13.60
CA THR A 124 -6.54 -6.72 -12.21
C THR A 124 -5.93 -7.78 -11.29
N GLY A 125 -6.38 -9.05 -11.40
CA GLY A 125 -5.88 -10.14 -10.57
C GLY A 125 -4.36 -10.37 -10.69
N PRO A 126 -3.82 -10.57 -11.90
CA PRO A 126 -2.37 -10.71 -12.10
C PRO A 126 -1.55 -9.52 -11.59
N ILE A 127 -2.01 -8.26 -11.82
CA ILE A 127 -1.28 -7.09 -11.34
C ILE A 127 -1.29 -7.00 -9.81
N THR A 128 -2.43 -7.24 -9.17
CA THR A 128 -2.50 -7.19 -7.70
C THR A 128 -1.68 -8.30 -7.06
N GLY A 129 -1.69 -9.52 -7.63
CA GLY A 129 -0.85 -10.62 -7.18
C GLY A 129 0.64 -10.33 -7.35
N TRP A 130 1.03 -9.82 -8.51
CA TRP A 130 2.41 -9.41 -8.79
C TRP A 130 2.88 -8.27 -7.85
N LEU A 131 2.04 -7.24 -7.66
CA LEU A 131 2.35 -6.10 -6.78
C LEU A 131 2.46 -6.52 -5.31
N GLY A 132 1.66 -7.50 -4.87
CA GLY A 132 1.74 -8.08 -3.53
C GLY A 132 3.09 -8.76 -3.22
N GLY A 133 3.84 -9.18 -4.26
CA GLY A 133 5.20 -9.71 -4.15
C GLY A 133 6.29 -8.64 -4.18
N LYS A 134 5.97 -7.35 -4.38
CA LYS A 134 6.95 -6.26 -4.45
C LYS A 134 7.23 -5.66 -3.07
N ASN A 135 8.50 -5.40 -2.81
CA ASN A 135 8.88 -4.60 -1.64
C ASN A 135 8.63 -3.12 -1.92
N CYS A 136 7.40 -2.66 -1.67
CA CYS A 136 6.98 -1.27 -1.85
C CYS A 136 5.94 -0.88 -0.80
N ALA A 137 5.74 0.42 -0.62
CA ALA A 137 4.65 0.99 0.17
C ALA A 137 3.48 1.33 -0.78
N PRO A 138 2.44 0.49 -0.92
CA PRO A 138 1.34 0.77 -1.84
C PRO A 138 0.39 1.82 -1.26
N VAL A 139 0.06 2.83 -2.07
CA VAL A 139 -0.92 3.86 -1.76
C VAL A 139 -2.09 3.75 -2.74
N PRO A 140 -3.28 3.34 -2.29
CA PRO A 140 -4.47 3.33 -3.14
C PRO A 140 -4.79 4.75 -3.64
N LEU A 141 -4.95 4.90 -4.96
CA LEU A 141 -5.31 6.17 -5.58
C LEU A 141 -6.74 6.12 -6.09
N GLU A 142 -7.63 6.87 -5.46
CA GLU A 142 -8.98 7.06 -5.98
C GLU A 142 -9.00 8.20 -7.01
N THR A 143 -9.87 8.09 -8.03
CA THR A 143 -10.02 9.09 -9.08
C THR A 143 -11.02 10.19 -8.73
N ARG A 144 -11.95 9.89 -7.82
CA ARG A 144 -12.96 10.83 -7.37
C ARG A 144 -12.34 11.87 -6.44
N LEU A 145 -12.69 13.11 -6.67
CA LEU A 145 -12.46 14.19 -5.69
C LEU A 145 -13.72 14.33 -4.84
N ASP A 146 -13.57 14.41 -3.52
CA ASP A 146 -14.70 14.61 -2.61
C ASP A 146 -14.24 15.32 -1.34
N SER A 147 -14.71 16.54 -1.13
CA SER A 147 -14.37 17.35 0.05
C SER A 147 -15.05 16.88 1.33
N ARG A 148 -16.00 15.96 1.24
CA ARG A 148 -16.75 15.41 2.39
C ARG A 148 -16.17 14.09 2.88
N ASP A 149 -15.25 13.48 2.11
CA ASP A 149 -14.57 12.25 2.51
C ASP A 149 -13.07 12.55 2.70
N TRP A 150 -12.62 12.62 3.94
CA TRP A 150 -11.22 12.94 4.28
C TRP A 150 -10.20 11.95 3.70
N ARG A 151 -10.63 10.76 3.25
CA ARG A 151 -9.79 9.75 2.60
C ARG A 151 -9.48 10.11 1.15
N LEU A 152 -10.19 11.09 0.58
CA LEU A 152 -10.08 11.52 -0.79
C LEU A 152 -9.48 12.93 -0.87
N CYS A 153 -8.81 13.21 -1.97
CA CYS A 153 -8.41 14.59 -2.24
C CYS A 153 -9.65 15.44 -2.54
N ALA A 154 -9.74 16.61 -1.92
CA ALA A 154 -10.84 17.53 -2.15
C ALA A 154 -10.72 18.29 -3.47
N THR A 155 -9.48 18.54 -3.93
CA THR A 155 -9.17 19.37 -5.10
C THR A 155 -8.13 18.70 -6.00
N ALA A 156 -8.01 19.20 -7.23
CA ALA A 156 -7.01 18.75 -8.19
C ALA A 156 -5.58 19.04 -7.68
N GLU A 157 -5.37 20.19 -7.05
CA GLU A 157 -4.07 20.59 -6.49
C GLU A 157 -3.64 19.64 -5.37
N ALA A 158 -4.57 19.27 -4.48
CA ALA A 158 -4.31 18.30 -3.43
C ALA A 158 -3.93 16.93 -4.02
N PHE A 159 -4.60 16.52 -5.10
CA PHE A 159 -4.28 15.28 -5.79
C PHE A 159 -2.91 15.33 -6.49
N MET A 160 -2.58 16.44 -7.17
CA MET A 160 -1.25 16.64 -7.78
C MET A 160 -0.14 16.66 -6.71
N ALA A 161 -0.39 17.28 -5.55
CA ALA A 161 0.53 17.27 -4.44
C ALA A 161 0.75 15.86 -3.85
N LEU A 162 -0.26 14.98 -3.86
CA LEU A 162 -0.12 13.57 -3.51
C LEU A 162 0.73 12.83 -4.54
N LEU A 163 0.42 12.98 -5.85
CA LEU A 163 1.18 12.34 -6.92
C LEU A 163 2.67 12.69 -6.86
N ALA A 164 3.01 13.95 -6.66
CA ALA A 164 4.40 14.42 -6.59
C ALA A 164 5.22 13.79 -5.43
N ARG A 165 4.59 13.07 -4.51
CA ARG A 165 5.25 12.37 -3.41
C ARG A 165 5.43 10.87 -3.65
N LEU A 166 4.99 10.37 -4.79
CA LEU A 166 5.11 8.97 -5.16
C LEU A 166 6.38 8.73 -5.97
N ASP A 167 6.96 7.56 -5.82
CA ASP A 167 8.11 7.14 -6.64
C ASP A 167 7.68 6.54 -7.97
N ILE A 168 6.47 5.96 -8.02
CA ILE A 168 5.89 5.33 -9.20
C ILE A 168 4.36 5.29 -9.09
N VAL A 169 3.67 5.30 -10.23
CA VAL A 169 2.23 5.02 -10.32
C VAL A 169 1.98 3.75 -11.13
N VAL A 170 1.25 2.79 -10.58
CA VAL A 170 0.76 1.59 -11.28
C VAL A 170 -0.71 1.79 -11.61
N THR A 171 -1.07 1.78 -12.90
CA THR A 171 -2.42 2.16 -13.28
C THR A 171 -2.98 1.47 -14.52
N THR A 172 -4.29 1.21 -14.50
CA THR A 172 -5.08 0.86 -15.69
C THR A 172 -5.94 2.04 -16.18
N ARG A 173 -5.73 3.25 -15.65
CA ARG A 173 -6.56 4.42 -15.92
C ARG A 173 -5.81 5.49 -16.72
N LEU A 174 -6.44 5.98 -17.80
CA LEU A 174 -5.91 7.04 -18.63
C LEU A 174 -5.49 8.29 -17.83
N HIS A 175 -6.42 8.86 -17.08
CA HIS A 175 -6.14 10.10 -16.34
C HIS A 175 -5.02 9.94 -15.31
N ARG A 176 -4.83 8.74 -14.73
CA ARG A 176 -3.75 8.51 -13.77
C ARG A 176 -2.39 8.43 -14.44
N LEU A 177 -2.33 7.84 -15.64
CA LEU A 177 -1.13 7.89 -16.47
C LEU A 177 -0.79 9.35 -16.83
N ALA A 178 -1.74 10.09 -17.39
CA ALA A 178 -1.52 11.48 -17.82
C ALA A 178 -1.10 12.38 -16.65
N LEU A 179 -1.81 12.32 -15.51
CA LEU A 179 -1.51 13.15 -14.33
C LEU A 179 -0.19 12.75 -13.64
N ALA A 180 0.16 11.47 -13.62
CA ALA A 180 1.45 11.03 -13.10
C ALA A 180 2.60 11.61 -13.94
N LEU A 181 2.52 11.50 -15.27
CA LEU A 181 3.52 12.05 -16.16
C LEU A 181 3.56 13.58 -16.11
N ALA A 182 2.41 14.25 -16.00
CA ALA A 182 2.34 15.70 -15.81
C ALA A 182 3.00 16.14 -14.48
N ALA A 183 2.94 15.31 -13.45
CA ALA A 183 3.64 15.50 -12.18
C ALA A 183 5.14 15.12 -12.23
N GLY A 184 5.66 14.64 -13.35
CA GLY A 184 7.02 14.14 -13.48
C GLY A 184 7.26 12.80 -12.77
N VAL A 185 6.20 12.04 -12.47
CA VAL A 185 6.26 10.74 -11.77
C VAL A 185 6.16 9.60 -12.79
N PRO A 186 7.09 8.64 -12.77
CA PRO A 186 7.04 7.48 -13.66
C PRO A 186 5.76 6.66 -13.47
N ALA A 187 5.22 6.11 -14.55
CA ALA A 187 4.02 5.31 -14.50
C ALA A 187 4.20 3.96 -15.19
N LEU A 188 3.93 2.85 -14.50
CA LEU A 188 3.70 1.55 -15.11
C LEU A 188 2.21 1.47 -15.45
N ALA A 189 1.90 1.71 -16.72
CA ALA A 189 0.53 1.69 -17.22
C ALA A 189 0.21 0.32 -17.81
N VAL A 190 -0.99 -0.19 -17.54
CA VAL A 190 -1.51 -1.40 -18.17
C VAL A 190 -2.80 -1.06 -18.88
N ASP A 191 -2.87 -1.33 -20.20
CA ASP A 191 -4.11 -1.11 -20.92
C ASP A 191 -5.02 -2.34 -20.79
N PRO A 192 -6.19 -2.22 -20.14
CA PRO A 192 -7.08 -3.35 -19.92
C PRO A 192 -8.00 -3.64 -21.11
N VAL A 193 -7.67 -3.12 -22.30
CA VAL A 193 -8.46 -3.30 -23.52
C VAL A 193 -7.65 -4.09 -24.54
N ALA A 194 -8.20 -5.22 -25.02
CA ALA A 194 -7.56 -6.04 -26.03
C ALA A 194 -7.26 -5.24 -27.31
N GLY A 195 -6.02 -5.37 -27.80
CA GLY A 195 -5.53 -4.61 -28.93
C GLY A 195 -5.28 -3.11 -28.64
N GLY A 196 -5.36 -2.70 -27.37
CA GLY A 196 -5.15 -1.33 -26.93
C GLY A 196 -6.39 -0.45 -26.97
N GLY A 197 -6.48 0.46 -26.03
CA GLY A 197 -7.55 1.43 -25.87
C GLY A 197 -6.99 2.82 -25.55
N LYS A 198 -7.71 3.56 -24.73
CA LYS A 198 -7.37 4.95 -24.37
C LYS A 198 -6.08 5.07 -23.54
N VAL A 199 -5.71 4.07 -22.74
CA VAL A 199 -4.43 4.08 -21.99
C VAL A 199 -3.26 3.97 -22.95
N SER A 200 -3.33 3.04 -23.92
CA SER A 200 -2.32 2.91 -24.99
C SER A 200 -2.22 4.15 -25.86
N ALA A 201 -3.35 4.78 -26.17
CA ALA A 201 -3.37 6.02 -26.94
C ALA A 201 -2.64 7.16 -26.20
N GLN A 202 -2.90 7.30 -24.91
CA GLN A 202 -2.21 8.29 -24.07
C GLN A 202 -0.72 7.98 -23.91
N ALA A 203 -0.34 6.74 -23.65
CA ALA A 203 1.07 6.37 -23.56
C ALA A 203 1.82 6.77 -24.85
N ARG A 204 1.22 6.56 -26.03
CA ARG A 204 1.79 6.99 -27.31
C ARG A 204 1.88 8.52 -27.43
N ALA A 205 0.82 9.25 -27.07
CA ALA A 205 0.81 10.71 -27.11
C ALA A 205 1.92 11.32 -26.23
N TRP A 206 2.14 10.75 -25.07
CA TRP A 206 3.23 11.14 -24.18
C TRP A 206 4.61 10.61 -24.62
N GLY A 207 4.71 9.71 -25.60
CA GLY A 207 5.94 8.99 -25.93
C GLY A 207 6.44 8.15 -24.75
N TRP A 208 5.53 7.64 -23.93
CA TRP A 208 5.86 6.94 -22.70
C TRP A 208 6.02 5.42 -22.91
N PRO A 209 7.19 4.82 -22.61
CA PRO A 209 7.44 3.40 -22.87
C PRO A 209 6.90 2.47 -21.76
N GLY A 210 6.53 3.00 -20.59
CA GLY A 210 6.07 2.23 -19.43
C GLY A 210 4.66 1.67 -19.59
N LEU A 211 4.38 1.02 -20.73
CA LEU A 211 3.07 0.45 -21.07
C LEU A 211 3.12 -1.06 -21.25
N VAL A 212 2.15 -1.75 -20.65
CA VAL A 212 1.90 -3.18 -20.83
C VAL A 212 0.50 -3.38 -21.44
N PRO A 213 0.39 -4.03 -22.61
CA PRO A 213 -0.93 -4.41 -23.16
C PRO A 213 -1.56 -5.54 -22.35
N ALA A 214 -2.90 -5.64 -22.38
CA ALA A 214 -3.66 -6.65 -21.66
C ALA A 214 -3.15 -8.07 -21.89
N GLU A 215 -2.74 -8.38 -23.11
CA GLU A 215 -2.26 -9.71 -23.53
C GLU A 215 -0.92 -10.10 -22.89
N ARG A 216 -0.19 -9.12 -22.36
CA ARG A 216 1.15 -9.33 -21.77
C ARG A 216 1.17 -9.17 -20.25
N VAL A 217 0.01 -9.02 -19.61
CA VAL A 217 -0.06 -8.79 -18.15
C VAL A 217 0.43 -9.99 -17.33
N ALA A 218 0.36 -11.21 -17.87
CA ALA A 218 0.88 -12.40 -17.23
C ALA A 218 2.40 -12.56 -17.34
N ASP A 219 3.06 -11.75 -18.16
CA ASP A 219 4.51 -11.70 -18.31
C ASP A 219 5.13 -10.90 -17.15
N THR A 220 5.36 -11.59 -16.03
CA THR A 220 5.91 -10.97 -14.82
C THR A 220 7.31 -10.42 -15.03
N ALA A 221 8.13 -11.06 -15.90
CA ALA A 221 9.47 -10.56 -16.21
C ALA A 221 9.41 -9.18 -16.91
N ARG A 222 8.42 -8.97 -17.77
CA ARG A 222 8.19 -7.66 -18.39
C ARG A 222 7.69 -6.63 -17.37
N LEU A 223 6.80 -7.02 -16.48
CA LEU A 223 6.35 -6.15 -15.39
C LEU A 223 7.52 -5.75 -14.49
N ASP A 224 8.40 -6.69 -14.14
CA ASP A 224 9.59 -6.45 -13.33
C ASP A 224 10.57 -5.50 -14.04
N ALA A 225 10.86 -5.75 -15.30
CA ALA A 225 11.76 -4.89 -16.07
C ALA A 225 11.24 -3.44 -16.18
N LEU A 226 9.95 -3.25 -16.39
CA LEU A 226 9.34 -1.91 -16.44
C LEU A 226 9.25 -1.25 -15.08
N TRP A 227 8.99 -2.00 -14.03
CA TRP A 227 9.02 -1.52 -12.65
C TRP A 227 10.42 -0.99 -12.29
N ASP A 228 11.45 -1.80 -12.54
CA ASP A 228 12.82 -1.44 -12.24
C ASP A 228 13.28 -0.23 -13.08
N TRP A 229 12.88 -0.19 -14.35
CA TRP A 229 13.16 0.98 -15.20
C TRP A 229 12.45 2.24 -14.69
N CYS A 230 11.16 2.17 -14.35
CA CYS A 230 10.44 3.31 -13.78
C CYS A 230 11.12 3.87 -12.52
N LEU A 231 11.61 3.00 -11.64
CA LEU A 231 12.29 3.38 -10.41
C LEU A 231 13.76 3.77 -10.62
N SER A 232 14.32 3.54 -11.80
CA SER A 232 15.68 3.94 -12.13
C SER A 232 15.84 5.45 -12.30
N ALA A 233 17.07 5.93 -12.29
CA ALA A 233 17.37 7.34 -12.62
C ALA A 233 16.94 7.70 -14.05
N GLU A 234 16.99 6.74 -14.98
CA GLU A 234 16.57 6.93 -16.38
C GLU A 234 15.05 7.13 -16.46
N GLY A 235 14.26 6.25 -15.85
CA GLY A 235 12.79 6.36 -15.85
C GLY A 235 12.30 7.65 -15.20
N ARG A 236 12.93 8.05 -14.08
CA ARG A 236 12.62 9.35 -13.43
C ARG A 236 12.94 10.54 -14.34
N ARG A 237 14.12 10.55 -14.98
CA ARG A 237 14.45 11.61 -15.96
C ARG A 237 13.51 11.62 -17.13
N ALA A 238 13.09 10.46 -17.64
CA ALA A 238 12.11 10.36 -18.74
C ALA A 238 10.75 10.95 -18.34
N ALA A 239 10.26 10.69 -17.13
CA ALA A 239 9.02 11.27 -16.61
C ALA A 239 9.11 12.80 -16.44
N GLN A 240 10.21 13.28 -15.88
CA GLN A 240 10.48 14.72 -15.77
C GLN A 240 10.58 15.41 -17.15
N ALA A 241 11.24 14.77 -18.12
CA ALA A 241 11.30 15.29 -19.48
C ALA A 241 9.92 15.29 -20.15
N ALA A 242 9.07 14.30 -19.88
CA ALA A 242 7.69 14.25 -20.36
C ALA A 242 6.87 15.41 -19.78
N SER A 243 6.97 15.68 -18.48
CA SER A 243 6.24 16.78 -17.81
C SER A 243 6.65 18.17 -18.30
N ALA A 244 7.89 18.32 -18.74
CA ALA A 244 8.42 19.59 -19.23
C ALA A 244 8.10 19.88 -20.70
N ARG A 245 7.50 18.93 -21.43
CA ARG A 245 7.14 19.16 -22.85
C ARG A 245 6.00 20.17 -22.96
N PRO A 246 6.11 21.16 -23.84
CA PRO A 246 5.00 22.05 -24.14
C PRO A 246 3.80 21.26 -24.68
N ASP A 247 2.62 21.54 -24.14
CA ASP A 247 1.38 20.92 -24.61
C ASP A 247 0.81 21.75 -25.81
N HIS A 248 1.41 21.56 -26.97
CA HIS A 248 0.97 22.21 -28.20
C HIS A 248 -0.44 21.76 -28.63
N ASP A 249 -0.80 20.50 -28.29
CA ASP A 249 -2.11 19.96 -28.64
C ASP A 249 -3.23 20.63 -27.82
N MET A 250 -2.98 20.88 -26.53
CA MET A 250 -3.93 21.60 -25.68
C MET A 250 -4.12 23.05 -26.14
N GLN A 251 -3.04 23.73 -26.51
CA GLN A 251 -3.15 25.10 -27.01
C GLN A 251 -3.99 25.14 -28.29
N ALA A 252 -3.77 24.22 -29.22
CA ALA A 252 -4.58 24.11 -30.44
C ALA A 252 -6.07 23.85 -30.16
N VAL A 253 -6.37 23.01 -29.16
CA VAL A 253 -7.76 22.74 -28.71
C VAL A 253 -8.38 24.00 -28.10
N LEU A 254 -7.65 24.73 -27.25
CA LEU A 254 -8.13 25.97 -26.64
C LEU A 254 -8.37 27.05 -27.69
N ASP A 255 -7.45 27.21 -28.65
CA ASP A 255 -7.59 28.16 -29.76
C ASP A 255 -8.81 27.83 -30.63
N ALA A 256 -9.05 26.55 -30.90
CA ALA A 256 -10.23 26.10 -31.64
C ALA A 256 -11.54 26.35 -30.87
N LEU A 257 -11.55 26.17 -29.55
CA LEU A 257 -12.70 26.47 -28.69
C LEU A 257 -13.00 27.97 -28.66
N VAL A 258 -11.98 28.81 -28.52
CA VAL A 258 -12.16 30.28 -28.46
C VAL A 258 -12.50 30.85 -29.81
N GLY A 259 -11.92 30.30 -30.89
CA GLY A 259 -12.22 30.74 -32.26
C GLY A 259 -13.59 30.29 -32.80
N GLY A 260 -14.27 29.36 -32.11
CA GLY A 260 -15.62 28.87 -32.46
C GLY A 260 -16.75 29.47 -31.61
N LEU A 261 -16.42 30.35 -30.67
CA LEU A 261 -17.35 31.15 -29.85
C LEU A 261 -17.48 32.55 -30.45
#